data_ee2000a286e6e953a922cf9689b6db37
#
_entry.id   ee2000a286e6e953a922cf9689b6db37
#
_cell.length_a   1.000
_cell.length_b   1.000
_cell.length_c   1.000
_cell.angle_alpha   90.00
_cell.angle_beta   90.00
_cell.angle_gamma   90.00
#
_symmetry.space_group_name_H-M   'P 1'
#
loop_
_entity.id
_entity.type
_entity.pdbx_description
1 polymer ?
#
loop_
_entity_poly.entity_id
_entity_poly.type
_entity_poly.pdbx_seq_one_letter_code
_entity_poly.pdbx_strand_id
1 'polypeptide(L)'
;LRSLNDQAEHIYSYIGERMDTDTFKHISGPGDVQKEDYQRMHDRFQRVKEITGVMYLYTAKMNDAGEFVYVVDCLDPVDADFRYPGDPIEREIYPDMQRALNGERVLPDKIKKTDWGKIFITYLPIYEGEEIIGVVGIEFRADHQYQVYQNLRRVLPVFILLFSLAASLVSRYLFRRISNPFYRDMSNMDYLTRLKNRNAYQLDMKNRIAAKKEKDTGFILIDLNSLKHINDTMGHETG
;
A
#
# COMPACT_ATOMS: atom_id res chain seq x y z
N LEU A 1 11.85 0.96 0.72
CA LEU A 1 12.22 2.03 -0.23
C LEU A 1 13.20 3.02 0.38
N ARG A 2 12.96 3.57 1.59
CA ARG A 2 13.87 4.54 2.22
C ARG A 2 15.33 4.03 2.28
N SER A 3 15.55 2.80 2.71
CA SER A 3 16.89 2.19 2.73
C SER A 3 17.53 2.07 1.34
N LEU A 4 16.72 1.80 0.29
CA LEU A 4 17.24 1.76 -1.09
C LEU A 4 17.61 3.16 -1.59
N ASN A 5 16.81 4.18 -1.25
CA ASN A 5 17.11 5.56 -1.58
C ASN A 5 18.42 6.01 -0.92
N ASP A 6 18.60 5.73 0.37
CA ASP A 6 19.81 6.06 1.11
C ASP A 6 21.03 5.34 0.49
N GLN A 7 20.87 4.08 0.12
CA GLN A 7 21.93 3.31 -0.56
C GLN A 7 22.26 3.89 -1.93
N ALA A 8 21.25 4.25 -2.74
CA ALA A 8 21.45 4.87 -4.04
C ALA A 8 22.21 6.21 -3.92
N GLU A 9 21.86 7.04 -2.94
CA GLU A 9 22.53 8.32 -2.70
C GLU A 9 23.99 8.13 -2.29
N HIS A 10 24.30 7.15 -1.42
CA HIS A 10 25.70 6.86 -1.05
C HIS A 10 26.53 6.39 -2.25
N ILE A 11 25.97 5.51 -3.09
CA ILE A 11 26.63 5.04 -4.31
C ILE A 11 26.89 6.22 -5.25
N TYR A 12 25.88 7.04 -5.47
CA TYR A 12 25.95 8.20 -6.33
C TYR A 12 27.00 9.22 -5.85
N SER A 13 27.01 9.55 -4.57
CA SER A 13 28.02 10.45 -3.99
C SER A 13 29.43 9.93 -4.19
N TYR A 14 29.63 8.63 -3.95
CA TYR A 14 30.93 7.98 -4.13
C TYR A 14 31.39 8.02 -5.59
N ILE A 15 30.48 7.78 -6.55
CA ILE A 15 30.78 7.82 -7.98
C ILE A 15 31.06 9.27 -8.41
N GLY A 16 30.19 10.21 -8.04
CA GLY A 16 30.28 11.62 -8.43
C GLY A 16 31.59 12.29 -8.00
N GLU A 17 32.06 12.01 -6.78
CA GLU A 17 33.33 12.53 -6.27
C GLU A 17 34.56 12.04 -7.04
N ARG A 18 34.44 10.93 -7.74
CA ARG A 18 35.55 10.23 -8.39
C ARG A 18 35.35 10.04 -9.90
N MET A 19 34.30 10.62 -10.46
CA MET A 19 34.02 10.58 -11.90
C MET A 19 35.03 11.46 -12.62
N ASP A 20 35.71 10.88 -13.58
CA ASP A 20 36.49 11.65 -14.56
C ASP A 20 35.54 12.10 -15.68
N THR A 21 35.04 13.33 -15.55
CA THR A 21 34.07 13.89 -16.49
C THR A 21 34.62 14.12 -17.87
N ASP A 22 35.91 14.45 -18.00
CA ASP A 22 36.58 14.60 -19.29
C ASP A 22 36.65 13.27 -20.03
N THR A 23 37.09 12.20 -19.35
CA THR A 23 37.09 10.86 -19.94
C THR A 23 35.67 10.42 -20.30
N PHE A 24 34.68 10.63 -19.40
CA PHE A 24 33.28 10.27 -19.63
C PHE A 24 32.71 10.84 -20.94
N LYS A 25 33.00 12.11 -21.25
CA LYS A 25 32.53 12.76 -22.48
C LYS A 25 33.10 12.12 -23.73
N HIS A 26 34.36 11.71 -23.69
CA HIS A 26 35.08 11.19 -24.84
C HIS A 26 34.86 9.70 -25.12
N ILE A 27 34.28 8.95 -24.20
CA ILE A 27 33.87 7.56 -24.41
C ILE A 27 32.62 7.55 -25.29
N SER A 28 32.67 6.91 -26.46
CA SER A 28 31.57 6.95 -27.43
C SER A 28 31.34 5.65 -28.21
N GLY A 29 32.23 4.69 -28.09
CA GLY A 29 32.11 3.46 -28.88
C GLY A 29 32.84 2.25 -28.29
N PRO A 30 32.57 1.04 -28.82
CA PRO A 30 33.09 -0.22 -28.27
C PRO A 30 34.61 -0.28 -28.21
N GLY A 31 35.33 0.43 -29.08
CA GLY A 31 36.80 0.50 -29.08
C GLY A 31 37.37 1.17 -27.83
N ASP A 32 36.58 1.97 -27.15
CA ASP A 32 37.01 2.69 -25.93
C ASP A 32 37.25 1.78 -24.72
N VAL A 33 36.65 0.58 -24.71
CA VAL A 33 36.85 -0.43 -23.67
C VAL A 33 38.31 -0.78 -23.43
N GLN A 34 39.16 -0.68 -24.48
CA GLN A 34 40.59 -0.97 -24.39
C GLN A 34 41.41 0.21 -23.81
N LYS A 35 40.83 1.39 -23.68
CA LYS A 35 41.51 2.57 -23.12
C LYS A 35 41.71 2.45 -21.62
N GLU A 36 42.89 2.83 -21.15
CA GLU A 36 43.24 2.76 -19.72
C GLU A 36 42.28 3.58 -18.83
N ASP A 37 41.85 4.75 -19.34
CA ASP A 37 40.94 5.63 -18.63
C ASP A 37 39.54 5.00 -18.47
N TYR A 38 39.04 4.31 -19.51
CA TYR A 38 37.80 3.52 -19.41
C TYR A 38 37.95 2.41 -18.40
N GLN A 39 39.05 1.62 -18.48
CA GLN A 39 39.27 0.49 -17.58
C GLN A 39 39.31 0.93 -16.11
N ARG A 40 39.98 2.05 -15.81
CA ARG A 40 39.98 2.60 -14.44
C ARG A 40 38.57 2.95 -13.94
N MET A 41 37.73 3.47 -14.80
CA MET A 41 36.34 3.83 -14.48
C MET A 41 35.50 2.56 -14.31
N HIS A 42 35.60 1.61 -15.20
CA HIS A 42 34.97 0.31 -15.18
C HIS A 42 35.33 -0.49 -13.92
N ASP A 43 36.60 -0.62 -13.58
CA ASP A 43 37.07 -1.33 -12.36
C ASP A 43 36.46 -0.72 -11.09
N ARG A 44 36.28 0.60 -11.07
CA ARG A 44 35.63 1.29 -9.95
C ARG A 44 34.15 0.93 -9.86
N PHE A 45 33.45 0.89 -10.98
CA PHE A 45 32.04 0.49 -11.03
C PHE A 45 31.85 -0.98 -10.62
N GLN A 46 32.71 -1.87 -11.09
CA GLN A 46 32.70 -3.27 -10.64
C GLN A 46 32.89 -3.38 -9.13
N ARG A 47 33.86 -2.67 -8.56
CA ARG A 47 34.10 -2.66 -7.12
C ARG A 47 32.92 -2.13 -6.31
N VAL A 48 32.25 -1.08 -6.81
CA VAL A 48 31.03 -0.57 -6.18
C VAL A 48 29.93 -1.64 -6.21
N LYS A 49 29.71 -2.32 -7.34
CA LYS A 49 28.76 -3.43 -7.45
C LYS A 49 29.06 -4.55 -6.46
N GLU A 50 30.33 -4.97 -6.36
CA GLU A 50 30.74 -6.04 -5.42
C GLU A 50 30.49 -5.68 -3.96
N ILE A 51 30.79 -4.45 -3.56
CA ILE A 51 30.63 -4.00 -2.16
C ILE A 51 29.15 -3.78 -1.80
N THR A 52 28.38 -3.22 -2.72
CA THR A 52 26.99 -2.78 -2.45
C THR A 52 25.95 -3.83 -2.78
N GLY A 53 26.29 -4.82 -3.64
CA GLY A 53 25.38 -5.86 -4.08
C GLY A 53 24.27 -5.37 -5.00
N VAL A 54 24.43 -4.20 -5.65
CA VAL A 54 23.50 -3.74 -6.69
C VAL A 54 23.52 -4.71 -7.88
N MET A 55 22.38 -4.82 -8.55
CA MET A 55 22.25 -5.73 -9.68
C MET A 55 23.01 -5.20 -10.89
N TYR A 56 22.71 -3.97 -11.27
CA TYR A 56 23.39 -3.24 -12.33
C TYR A 56 23.73 -1.82 -11.88
N LEU A 57 24.85 -1.34 -12.41
CA LEU A 57 25.34 0.03 -12.20
C LEU A 57 26.00 0.47 -13.52
N TYR A 58 25.45 1.49 -14.13
CA TYR A 58 25.93 1.97 -15.42
C TYR A 58 25.78 3.48 -15.53
N THR A 59 26.42 4.03 -16.54
CA THR A 59 26.21 5.42 -16.93
C THR A 59 25.73 5.52 -18.37
N ALA A 60 24.99 6.58 -18.62
CA ALA A 60 24.48 6.88 -19.95
C ALA A 60 24.62 8.37 -20.26
N LYS A 61 24.68 8.67 -21.53
CA LYS A 61 24.61 10.04 -22.04
C LYS A 61 23.80 10.12 -23.35
N MET A 62 23.46 11.31 -23.76
CA MET A 62 22.81 11.52 -25.04
C MET A 62 23.89 11.65 -26.11
N ASN A 63 23.75 10.94 -27.22
CA ASN A 63 24.63 11.08 -28.39
C ASN A 63 24.18 12.24 -29.28
N ASP A 64 24.95 12.55 -30.33
CA ASP A 64 24.68 13.64 -31.28
C ASP A 64 23.37 13.44 -32.07
N ALA A 65 22.86 12.22 -32.14
CA ALA A 65 21.57 11.88 -32.75
C ALA A 65 20.37 12.06 -31.80
N GLY A 66 20.61 12.44 -30.52
CA GLY A 66 19.55 12.59 -29.51
C GLY A 66 19.08 11.28 -28.95
N GLU A 67 19.88 10.22 -29.00
CA GLU A 67 19.57 8.92 -28.41
C GLU A 67 20.42 8.68 -27.17
N PHE A 68 19.83 8.02 -26.16
CA PHE A 68 20.57 7.58 -24.97
C PHE A 68 21.44 6.37 -25.32
N VAL A 69 22.71 6.45 -24.94
CA VAL A 69 23.68 5.38 -25.12
C VAL A 69 24.42 5.07 -23.83
N TYR A 70 24.77 3.81 -23.64
CA TYR A 70 25.65 3.39 -22.56
C TYR A 70 27.02 4.01 -22.67
N VAL A 71 27.66 4.34 -21.53
CA VAL A 71 29.03 4.84 -21.48
C VAL A 71 29.93 3.90 -20.70
N VAL A 72 29.58 3.61 -19.42
CA VAL A 72 30.30 2.63 -18.61
C VAL A 72 29.28 1.68 -18.01
N ASP A 73 29.51 0.39 -18.13
CA ASP A 73 28.77 -0.67 -17.49
C ASP A 73 29.62 -1.32 -16.37
N CYS A 74 29.03 -1.79 -15.30
CA CYS A 74 29.73 -2.45 -14.20
C CYS A 74 29.96 -3.95 -14.43
N LEU A 75 29.40 -4.54 -15.48
CA LEU A 75 29.55 -5.96 -15.79
C LEU A 75 30.93 -6.25 -16.42
N ASP A 76 31.36 -7.49 -16.34
CA ASP A 76 32.53 -7.96 -17.06
C ASP A 76 32.21 -8.00 -18.57
N PRO A 77 33.12 -7.56 -19.47
CA PRO A 77 32.91 -7.63 -20.92
C PRO A 77 32.64 -9.02 -21.51
N VAL A 78 32.90 -10.10 -20.73
CA VAL A 78 32.53 -11.47 -21.14
C VAL A 78 31.11 -11.85 -20.74
N ASP A 79 30.43 -11.03 -19.93
CA ASP A 79 29.04 -11.25 -19.53
C ASP A 79 28.11 -10.98 -20.72
N ALA A 80 27.12 -11.83 -20.92
CA ALA A 80 26.17 -11.69 -22.01
C ALA A 80 25.30 -10.43 -21.91
N ASP A 81 25.13 -9.93 -20.69
CA ASP A 81 24.33 -8.72 -20.40
C ASP A 81 25.18 -7.43 -20.46
N PHE A 82 26.50 -7.52 -20.63
CA PHE A 82 27.38 -6.36 -20.73
C PHE A 82 27.00 -5.46 -21.91
N ARG A 83 26.99 -4.15 -21.66
CA ARG A 83 26.70 -3.11 -22.65
C ARG A 83 27.97 -2.32 -23.01
N TYR A 84 28.31 -2.34 -24.28
CA TYR A 84 29.45 -1.59 -24.78
C TYR A 84 29.14 -0.08 -24.81
N PRO A 85 30.16 0.76 -24.65
CA PRO A 85 30.02 2.19 -24.91
C PRO A 85 29.44 2.44 -26.32
N GLY A 86 28.40 3.29 -26.38
CA GLY A 86 27.67 3.57 -27.61
C GLY A 86 26.51 2.65 -27.93
N ASP A 87 26.33 1.53 -27.18
CA ASP A 87 25.14 0.70 -27.33
C ASP A 87 23.89 1.50 -26.96
N PRO A 88 22.80 1.35 -27.75
CA PRO A 88 21.57 2.07 -27.47
C PRO A 88 20.89 1.55 -26.19
N ILE A 89 20.34 2.48 -25.46
CA ILE A 89 19.51 2.16 -24.28
C ILE A 89 18.08 1.85 -24.71
N GLU A 90 17.39 1.03 -23.93
CA GLU A 90 16.00 0.64 -24.15
C GLU A 90 15.06 1.86 -24.06
N ARG A 91 14.23 2.06 -25.08
CA ARG A 91 13.34 3.25 -25.17
C ARG A 91 12.34 3.38 -24.05
N GLU A 92 11.98 2.29 -23.39
CA GLU A 92 11.01 2.28 -22.28
C GLU A 92 11.50 3.04 -21.04
N ILE A 93 12.82 3.18 -20.86
CA ILE A 93 13.42 3.91 -19.74
C ILE A 93 13.80 5.35 -20.06
N TYR A 94 13.67 5.78 -21.32
CA TYR A 94 13.96 7.16 -21.75
C TYR A 94 13.26 8.24 -20.93
N PRO A 95 11.95 8.11 -20.60
CA PRO A 95 11.26 9.16 -19.83
C PRO A 95 11.90 9.43 -18.46
N ASP A 96 12.36 8.38 -17.77
CA ASP A 96 13.00 8.53 -16.46
C ASP A 96 14.42 9.10 -16.60
N MET A 97 15.16 8.67 -17.61
CA MET A 97 16.49 9.24 -17.91
C MET A 97 16.42 10.71 -18.31
N GLN A 98 15.40 11.09 -19.11
CA GLN A 98 15.20 12.49 -19.49
C GLN A 98 14.89 13.38 -18.28
N ARG A 99 14.14 12.87 -17.29
CA ARG A 99 13.93 13.58 -16.03
C ARG A 99 15.24 13.79 -15.28
N ALA A 100 16.11 12.77 -15.28
CA ALA A 100 17.42 12.90 -14.64
C ALA A 100 18.33 13.89 -15.39
N LEU A 101 18.33 13.92 -16.74
CA LEU A 101 19.03 14.95 -17.51
C LEU A 101 18.52 16.38 -17.28
N ASN A 102 17.26 16.51 -16.84
CA ASN A 102 16.68 17.80 -16.43
C ASN A 102 16.97 18.15 -14.96
N GLY A 103 17.86 17.41 -14.30
CA GLY A 103 18.30 17.67 -12.93
C GLY A 103 17.46 17.00 -11.84
N GLU A 104 16.45 16.20 -12.22
CA GLU A 104 15.64 15.48 -11.24
C GLU A 104 16.37 14.22 -10.76
N ARG A 105 16.31 13.95 -9.43
CA ARG A 105 16.75 12.67 -8.88
C ARG A 105 15.59 11.69 -8.95
N VAL A 106 15.63 10.78 -9.92
CA VAL A 106 14.60 9.78 -10.12
C VAL A 106 14.87 8.60 -9.20
N LEU A 107 14.27 8.63 -8.02
CA LEU A 107 14.43 7.60 -6.99
C LEU A 107 13.46 6.41 -7.21
N PRO A 108 13.78 5.20 -6.68
CA PRO A 108 12.94 4.02 -6.85
C PRO A 108 11.59 4.22 -6.18
N ASP A 109 10.52 4.26 -6.94
CA ASP A 109 9.13 4.43 -6.49
C ASP A 109 8.32 3.13 -6.59
N LYS A 110 8.63 2.29 -7.56
CA LYS A 110 7.90 1.05 -7.88
C LYS A 110 8.82 -0.02 -8.43
N ILE A 111 8.38 -1.28 -8.30
CA ILE A 111 9.06 -2.42 -8.92
C ILE A 111 8.74 -2.40 -10.41
N LYS A 112 9.79 -2.32 -11.24
CA LYS A 112 9.70 -2.51 -12.68
C LYS A 112 9.93 -3.98 -13.04
N LYS A 113 9.21 -4.47 -14.04
CA LYS A 113 9.44 -5.78 -14.63
C LYS A 113 10.19 -5.56 -15.94
N THR A 114 11.37 -6.08 -16.01
CA THR A 114 12.22 -6.02 -17.20
C THR A 114 12.53 -7.45 -17.66
N ASP A 115 13.18 -7.59 -18.81
CA ASP A 115 13.64 -8.88 -19.32
C ASP A 115 14.68 -9.52 -18.39
N TRP A 116 15.39 -8.72 -17.60
CA TRP A 116 16.38 -9.15 -16.59
C TRP A 116 15.79 -9.43 -15.20
N GLY A 117 14.48 -9.31 -15.00
CA GLY A 117 13.82 -9.60 -13.74
C GLY A 117 13.02 -8.45 -13.17
N LYS A 118 12.84 -8.49 -11.86
CA LYS A 118 12.10 -7.47 -11.11
C LYS A 118 13.09 -6.61 -10.36
N ILE A 119 13.08 -5.32 -10.67
CA ILE A 119 14.08 -4.38 -10.21
C ILE A 119 13.45 -3.08 -9.70
N PHE A 120 14.17 -2.43 -8.81
CA PHE A 120 14.02 -1.01 -8.51
C PHE A 120 15.11 -0.26 -9.26
N ILE A 121 14.74 0.79 -9.99
CA ILE A 121 15.68 1.58 -10.79
C ILE A 121 15.74 3.00 -10.24
N THR A 122 16.95 3.54 -10.21
CA THR A 122 17.25 4.94 -9.87
C THR A 122 18.04 5.55 -11.01
N TYR A 123 17.72 6.78 -11.36
CA TYR A 123 18.52 7.59 -12.30
C TYR A 123 18.90 8.90 -11.64
N LEU A 124 20.19 9.20 -11.64
CA LEU A 124 20.75 10.37 -10.98
C LEU A 124 21.64 11.14 -11.99
N PRO A 125 21.56 12.48 -12.04
CA PRO A 125 22.30 13.28 -13.01
C PRO A 125 23.81 13.30 -12.73
N ILE A 126 24.63 13.26 -13.78
CA ILE A 126 26.08 13.46 -13.70
C ILE A 126 26.36 14.91 -14.05
N TYR A 127 27.02 15.62 -13.14
CA TYR A 127 27.36 17.03 -13.30
C TYR A 127 28.83 17.24 -13.67
N GLU A 128 29.05 18.23 -14.53
CA GLU A 128 30.33 18.89 -14.69
C GLU A 128 30.14 20.39 -14.46
N GLY A 129 30.56 20.84 -13.26
CA GLY A 129 30.19 22.19 -12.81
C GLY A 129 28.68 22.33 -12.61
N GLU A 130 28.04 23.19 -13.41
CA GLU A 130 26.59 23.37 -13.43
C GLU A 130 25.86 22.60 -14.54
N GLU A 131 26.62 22.02 -15.48
CA GLU A 131 26.07 21.32 -16.62
C GLU A 131 25.84 19.84 -16.31
N ILE A 132 24.72 19.28 -16.78
CA ILE A 132 24.43 17.85 -16.70
C ILE A 132 24.90 17.17 -17.99
N ILE A 133 25.92 16.32 -17.87
CA ILE A 133 26.57 15.65 -19.00
C ILE A 133 26.10 14.21 -19.22
N GLY A 134 25.33 13.65 -18.29
CA GLY A 134 24.84 12.29 -18.38
C GLY A 134 24.06 11.88 -17.15
N VAL A 135 23.79 10.58 -17.03
CA VAL A 135 23.07 9.98 -15.93
C VAL A 135 23.74 8.72 -15.41
N VAL A 136 23.62 8.46 -14.11
CA VAL A 136 23.95 7.17 -13.47
C VAL A 136 22.67 6.38 -13.31
N GLY A 137 22.62 5.15 -13.81
CA GLY A 137 21.59 4.16 -13.56
C GLY A 137 22.03 3.18 -12.48
N ILE A 138 21.22 3.00 -11.45
CA ILE A 138 21.46 2.05 -10.36
C ILE A 138 20.25 1.14 -10.24
N GLU A 139 20.46 -0.16 -10.33
CA GLU A 139 19.38 -1.14 -10.30
C GLU A 139 19.55 -2.10 -9.13
N PHE A 140 18.49 -2.19 -8.33
CA PHE A 140 18.44 -3.07 -7.16
C PHE A 140 17.50 -4.24 -7.45
N ARG A 141 17.91 -5.44 -7.05
CA ARG A 141 17.08 -6.63 -7.18
C ARG A 141 15.83 -6.52 -6.29
N ALA A 142 14.66 -6.78 -6.86
CA ALA A 142 13.37 -6.66 -6.19
C ALA A 142 12.58 -7.99 -6.12
N ASP A 143 13.17 -9.12 -6.46
CA ASP A 143 12.47 -10.41 -6.54
C ASP A 143 11.84 -10.80 -5.21
N HIS A 144 12.58 -10.66 -4.11
CA HIS A 144 12.08 -10.98 -2.78
C HIS A 144 10.90 -10.06 -2.39
N GLN A 145 11.06 -8.75 -2.54
CA GLN A 145 10.01 -7.76 -2.25
C GLN A 145 8.77 -8.00 -3.10
N TYR A 146 8.97 -8.37 -4.37
CA TYR A 146 7.86 -8.69 -5.25
C TYR A 146 7.11 -9.95 -4.83
N GLN A 147 7.80 -11.02 -4.42
CA GLN A 147 7.18 -12.24 -3.89
C GLN A 147 6.37 -11.96 -2.63
N VAL A 148 6.93 -11.21 -1.68
CA VAL A 148 6.22 -10.78 -0.47
C VAL A 148 4.95 -9.98 -0.81
N TYR A 149 5.05 -9.03 -1.74
CA TYR A 149 3.89 -8.26 -2.20
C TYR A 149 2.80 -9.14 -2.84
N GLN A 150 3.18 -10.07 -3.70
CA GLN A 150 2.23 -11.01 -4.34
C GLN A 150 1.53 -11.92 -3.31
N ASN A 151 2.28 -12.43 -2.35
CA ASN A 151 1.72 -13.25 -1.28
C ASN A 151 0.75 -12.43 -0.42
N LEU A 152 1.13 -11.22 -0.03
CA LEU A 152 0.28 -10.32 0.75
C LEU A 152 -1.02 -9.99 -0.01
N ARG A 153 -0.91 -9.67 -1.30
CA ARG A 153 -2.07 -9.39 -2.15
C ARG A 153 -3.05 -10.57 -2.25
N ARG A 154 -2.56 -11.82 -2.21
CA ARG A 154 -3.41 -13.02 -2.25
C ARG A 154 -4.05 -13.33 -0.89
N VAL A 155 -3.30 -13.16 0.19
CA VAL A 155 -3.70 -13.62 1.52
C VAL A 155 -4.54 -12.57 2.25
N LEU A 156 -4.25 -11.28 2.09
CA LEU A 156 -4.94 -10.19 2.78
C LEU A 156 -6.46 -10.17 2.58
N PRO A 157 -7.01 -10.34 1.35
CA PRO A 157 -8.46 -10.37 1.15
C PRO A 157 -9.14 -11.52 1.90
N VAL A 158 -8.48 -12.68 1.99
CA VAL A 158 -9.01 -13.84 2.74
C VAL A 158 -9.08 -13.53 4.23
N PHE A 159 -8.03 -12.93 4.81
CA PHE A 159 -8.04 -12.51 6.20
C PHE A 159 -9.12 -11.47 6.50
N ILE A 160 -9.28 -10.47 5.63
CA ILE A 160 -10.33 -9.45 5.78
C ILE A 160 -11.71 -10.11 5.77
N LEU A 161 -11.96 -11.04 4.86
CA LEU A 161 -13.23 -11.76 4.77
C LEU A 161 -13.50 -12.58 6.03
N LEU A 162 -12.54 -13.36 6.50
CA LEU A 162 -12.66 -14.18 7.72
C LEU A 162 -12.89 -13.32 8.97
N PHE A 163 -12.14 -12.23 9.10
CA PHE A 163 -12.30 -11.30 10.22
C PHE A 163 -13.67 -10.63 10.20
N SER A 164 -14.14 -10.19 9.02
CA SER A 164 -15.48 -9.59 8.88
C SER A 164 -16.59 -10.57 9.22
N LEU A 165 -16.45 -11.84 8.82
CA LEU A 165 -17.40 -12.89 9.16
C LEU A 165 -17.43 -13.15 10.68
N ALA A 166 -16.27 -13.27 11.31
CA ALA A 166 -16.17 -13.46 12.75
C ALA A 166 -16.78 -12.28 13.52
N ALA A 167 -16.47 -11.05 13.13
CA ALA A 167 -17.03 -9.83 13.72
C ALA A 167 -18.57 -9.79 13.58
N SER A 168 -19.09 -10.18 12.41
CA SER A 168 -20.54 -10.28 12.18
C SER A 168 -21.22 -11.31 13.09
N LEU A 169 -20.61 -12.48 13.26
CA LEU A 169 -21.14 -13.53 14.15
C LEU A 169 -21.13 -13.08 15.62
N VAL A 170 -20.05 -12.47 16.08
CA VAL A 170 -19.93 -11.91 17.44
C VAL A 170 -20.97 -10.82 17.66
N SER A 171 -21.11 -9.88 16.72
CA SER A 171 -22.10 -8.81 16.78
C SER A 171 -23.53 -9.38 16.87
N ARG A 172 -23.86 -10.37 16.03
CA ARG A 172 -25.16 -11.06 16.08
C ARG A 172 -25.41 -11.77 17.40
N TYR A 173 -24.39 -12.43 17.97
CA TYR A 173 -24.46 -13.09 19.25
C TYR A 173 -24.74 -12.10 20.40
N LEU A 174 -23.95 -11.01 20.45
CA LEU A 174 -24.10 -9.96 21.45
C LEU A 174 -25.44 -9.25 21.34
N PHE A 175 -25.89 -8.94 20.12
CA PHE A 175 -27.21 -8.33 19.91
C PHE A 175 -28.33 -9.22 20.41
N ARG A 176 -28.30 -10.53 20.14
CA ARG A 176 -29.29 -11.48 20.63
C ARG A 176 -29.28 -11.58 22.16
N ARG A 177 -28.11 -11.54 22.78
CA ARG A 177 -27.97 -11.69 24.23
C ARG A 177 -28.39 -10.44 25.01
N ILE A 178 -28.03 -9.26 24.50
CA ILE A 178 -28.22 -8.00 25.24
C ILE A 178 -29.54 -7.32 24.86
N SER A 179 -29.85 -7.19 23.58
CA SER A 179 -30.99 -6.38 23.14
C SER A 179 -32.33 -7.08 23.24
N ASN A 180 -32.39 -8.39 23.05
CA ASN A 180 -33.68 -9.10 23.00
C ASN A 180 -34.41 -9.15 24.33
N PRO A 181 -33.79 -9.47 25.50
CA PRO A 181 -34.47 -9.42 26.79
C PRO A 181 -34.86 -7.99 27.17
N PHE A 182 -33.93 -7.04 27.04
CA PHE A 182 -34.12 -5.67 27.50
C PHE A 182 -35.23 -4.92 26.74
N TYR A 183 -35.23 -5.01 25.40
CA TYR A 183 -36.32 -4.43 24.61
C TYR A 183 -37.65 -5.09 24.81
N ARG A 184 -37.66 -6.38 25.09
CA ARG A 184 -38.89 -7.12 25.37
C ARG A 184 -39.52 -6.71 26.71
N ASP A 185 -38.72 -6.48 27.72
CA ASP A 185 -39.21 -6.04 29.03
C ASP A 185 -39.66 -4.58 29.00
N MET A 186 -38.89 -3.66 28.38
CA MET A 186 -39.29 -2.26 28.25
C MET A 186 -40.53 -2.07 27.36
N SER A 187 -40.66 -2.85 26.28
CA SER A 187 -41.81 -2.76 25.39
C SER A 187 -43.09 -3.34 25.93
N ASN A 188 -43.01 -4.18 26.98
CA ASN A 188 -44.14 -4.93 27.53
C ASN A 188 -44.60 -4.45 28.92
N MET A 189 -43.93 -3.46 29.48
CA MET A 189 -44.27 -2.90 30.79
C MET A 189 -44.71 -1.44 30.68
N ASP A 190 -45.64 -1.03 31.49
CA ASP A 190 -46.02 0.36 31.67
C ASP A 190 -44.97 1.06 32.54
N TYR A 191 -44.51 2.24 32.10
CA TYR A 191 -43.43 2.96 32.77
C TYR A 191 -43.80 3.39 34.20
N LEU A 192 -45.05 3.80 34.42
CA LEU A 192 -45.51 4.36 35.69
C LEU A 192 -45.81 3.25 36.71
N THR A 193 -46.62 2.29 36.31
CA THR A 193 -47.16 1.27 37.20
C THR A 193 -46.29 0.01 37.26
N ARG A 194 -45.35 -0.17 36.35
CA ARG A 194 -44.55 -1.41 36.22
C ARG A 194 -45.39 -2.66 35.96
N LEU A 195 -46.63 -2.51 35.60
CA LEU A 195 -47.50 -3.61 35.17
C LEU A 195 -47.31 -3.90 33.68
N LYS A 196 -47.79 -5.04 33.22
CA LYS A 196 -47.84 -5.39 31.81
C LYS A 196 -48.72 -4.40 31.05
N ASN A 197 -48.19 -3.80 30.01
CA ASN A 197 -48.89 -2.84 29.15
C ASN A 197 -49.77 -3.56 28.12
N ARG A 198 -50.46 -2.78 27.29
CA ARG A 198 -51.35 -3.29 26.24
C ARG A 198 -50.63 -4.23 25.25
N ASN A 199 -49.35 -3.99 24.95
CA ASN A 199 -48.60 -4.87 24.06
C ASN A 199 -48.35 -6.25 24.69
N ALA A 200 -47.98 -6.30 25.97
CA ALA A 200 -47.81 -7.52 26.69
C ALA A 200 -49.11 -8.31 26.79
N TYR A 201 -50.24 -7.62 27.05
CA TYR A 201 -51.55 -8.24 27.04
C TYR A 201 -51.89 -8.90 25.69
N GLN A 202 -51.69 -8.17 24.58
CA GLN A 202 -51.96 -8.73 23.26
C GLN A 202 -51.08 -9.95 22.95
N LEU A 203 -49.80 -9.92 23.37
CA LEU A 203 -48.88 -11.05 23.21
C LEU A 203 -49.30 -12.26 24.02
N ASP A 204 -49.66 -12.04 25.32
CA ASP A 204 -50.14 -13.10 26.19
C ASP A 204 -51.42 -13.73 25.66
N MET A 205 -52.37 -12.94 25.16
CA MET A 205 -53.60 -13.45 24.55
C MET A 205 -53.33 -14.29 23.30
N LYS A 206 -52.47 -13.81 22.40
CA LYS A 206 -52.05 -14.60 21.23
C LYS A 206 -51.43 -15.95 21.61
N ASN A 207 -50.55 -15.94 22.65
CA ASN A 207 -49.89 -17.15 23.10
C ASN A 207 -50.91 -18.12 23.77
N ARG A 208 -51.91 -17.64 24.52
CA ARG A 208 -52.97 -18.46 25.12
C ARG A 208 -53.89 -19.08 24.08
N ILE A 209 -54.27 -18.31 23.07
CA ILE A 209 -55.05 -18.81 21.93
C ILE A 209 -54.27 -19.90 21.17
N ALA A 210 -53.01 -19.63 20.86
CA ALA A 210 -52.14 -20.61 20.18
C ALA A 210 -51.96 -21.90 20.99
N ALA A 211 -51.95 -21.81 22.32
CA ALA A 211 -51.88 -22.94 23.24
C ALA A 211 -53.24 -23.60 23.54
N LYS A 212 -54.34 -23.14 22.91
CA LYS A 212 -55.73 -23.61 23.14
C LYS A 212 -56.18 -23.57 24.62
N LYS A 213 -55.72 -22.53 25.34
CA LYS A 213 -55.99 -22.30 26.77
C LYS A 213 -57.05 -21.21 27.00
N GLU A 214 -57.77 -20.78 26.00
CA GLU A 214 -58.81 -19.75 26.09
C GLU A 214 -59.97 -20.14 26.98
N LYS A 215 -60.32 -21.43 27.04
CA LYS A 215 -61.41 -21.92 27.90
C LYS A 215 -61.11 -21.85 29.42
N ASP A 216 -59.82 -21.84 29.75
CA ASP A 216 -59.34 -21.77 31.15
C ASP A 216 -58.93 -20.35 31.54
N THR A 217 -59.36 -19.33 30.77
CA THR A 217 -58.94 -17.96 30.95
C THR A 217 -60.16 -17.07 31.29
N GLY A 218 -60.11 -16.43 32.46
CA GLY A 218 -61.02 -15.37 32.83
C GLY A 218 -60.49 -14.00 32.45
N PHE A 219 -61.38 -13.06 32.18
CA PHE A 219 -61.08 -11.67 31.88
C PHE A 219 -61.83 -10.74 32.84
N ILE A 220 -61.09 -9.82 33.50
CA ILE A 220 -61.64 -8.79 34.35
C ILE A 220 -61.19 -7.44 33.80
N LEU A 221 -62.13 -6.58 33.50
CA LEU A 221 -61.89 -5.20 33.12
C LEU A 221 -62.16 -4.29 34.31
N ILE A 222 -61.18 -3.50 34.70
CA ILE A 222 -61.28 -2.51 35.77
C ILE A 222 -60.99 -1.15 35.18
N ASP A 223 -61.84 -0.16 35.49
CA ASP A 223 -61.66 1.23 35.11
C ASP A 223 -61.79 2.11 36.36
N LEU A 224 -61.02 3.20 36.40
CA LEU A 224 -61.04 4.17 37.46
C LEU A 224 -62.02 5.31 37.08
N ASN A 225 -63.14 5.39 37.85
CA ASN A 225 -64.10 6.44 37.60
C ASN A 225 -63.58 7.82 38.04
N SER A 226 -63.83 8.80 37.18
CA SER A 226 -63.50 10.22 37.44
C SER A 226 -62.01 10.54 37.54
N LEU A 227 -61.09 9.67 37.06
CA LEU A 227 -59.65 9.91 37.07
C LEU A 227 -59.31 11.24 36.38
N LYS A 228 -59.97 11.58 35.31
CA LYS A 228 -59.79 12.86 34.62
C LYS A 228 -60.11 14.05 35.52
N HIS A 229 -61.23 13.99 36.27
CA HIS A 229 -61.59 15.05 37.18
C HIS A 229 -60.61 15.22 38.34
N ILE A 230 -60.04 14.12 38.86
CA ILE A 230 -58.99 14.12 39.88
C ILE A 230 -57.73 14.79 39.32
N ASN A 231 -57.31 14.41 38.14
CA ASN A 231 -56.13 15.02 37.47
C ASN A 231 -56.30 16.51 37.20
N ASP A 232 -57.50 16.91 36.71
CA ASP A 232 -57.81 18.30 36.40
C ASP A 232 -57.88 19.20 37.64
N THR A 233 -58.25 18.61 38.80
CA THR A 233 -58.46 19.36 40.07
C THR A 233 -57.23 19.32 41.00
N MET A 234 -56.52 18.21 41.05
CA MET A 234 -55.43 17.96 42.02
C MET A 234 -54.04 17.80 41.37
N GLY A 235 -53.98 17.88 40.03
CA GLY A 235 -52.76 17.70 39.27
C GLY A 235 -52.46 16.23 38.96
N HIS A 236 -51.68 16.03 37.88
CA HIS A 236 -51.32 14.71 37.35
C HIS A 236 -50.46 13.84 38.30
N GLU A 237 -49.92 14.42 39.38
CA GLU A 237 -49.13 13.68 40.37
C GLU A 237 -50.02 12.94 41.39
N THR A 238 -51.32 13.26 41.45
CA THR A 238 -52.26 12.72 42.44
C THR A 238 -53.17 11.65 41.83
N GLY A 239 -53.29 11.56 40.50
CA GLY A 239 -54.21 10.67 39.81
C GLY A 239 -53.55 9.45 39.17
#